data_fe9d1840f8cb140229d27aaec12d0c18
#
_entry.id   fe9d1840f8cb140229d27aaec12d0c18
#
_cell.length_a   1.000
_cell.length_b   1.000
_cell.length_c   1.000
_cell.angle_alpha   90.00
_cell.angle_beta   90.00
_cell.angle_gamma   90.00
#
_symmetry.space_group_name_H-M   'P 1'
#
loop_
_entity.id
_entity.type
_entity.pdbx_description
1 polymer ?
#
loop_
_entity_poly.entity_id
_entity_poly.type
_entity_poly.pdbx_seq_one_letter_code
_entity_poly.pdbx_strand_id
1 'polypeptide(L)'
;MECTSGRIIFIVEIIDPDTGEQLPDGSTGELVFTSITKEGFPVIRYRTRDICSLNYEKCECGRTHVRMNKPSGRSDDMLIIRGVNVFPSQIEGVLLEFNSGEITPNYIITVDRVNNTDTFDLDVEMSESMFSDDIKSINVVEKRITEKLRSVLGLGVRVHLVNPKSIARSEGKAKRVIDKRKI
;
A
#
# COMPACT_ATOMS: atom_id res chain seq x y z
N MET A 1 9.44 3.25 12.76
CA MET A 1 10.20 4.52 12.95
C MET A 1 9.17 5.64 12.91
N GLU A 2 8.90 6.26 14.04
CA GLU A 2 7.90 7.32 14.16
C GLU A 2 8.53 8.65 13.73
N CYS A 3 7.85 9.39 12.84
CA CYS A 3 8.27 10.74 12.45
C CYS A 3 7.73 11.77 13.43
N THR A 4 8.60 12.52 14.09
CA THR A 4 8.22 13.65 14.92
C THR A 4 8.07 14.87 14.02
N SER A 5 6.90 15.54 14.00
CA SER A 5 6.79 16.85 13.35
C SER A 5 7.67 17.83 14.13
N GLY A 6 8.77 18.28 13.51
CA GLY A 6 9.61 19.31 14.10
C GLY A 6 8.86 20.63 14.14
N ARG A 7 9.06 21.47 15.16
CA ARG A 7 8.39 22.75 15.49
C ARG A 7 6.95 22.78 15.01
N ILE A 8 6.01 23.23 15.81
CA ILE A 8 4.57 23.32 15.46
C ILE A 8 4.40 24.28 14.26
N ILE A 9 4.68 23.77 13.06
CA ILE A 9 4.52 24.47 11.79
C ILE A 9 3.20 24.01 11.15
N PHE A 10 2.71 22.83 11.56
CA PHE A 10 1.49 22.24 11.03
C PHE A 10 0.58 21.75 12.16
N ILE A 11 -0.73 21.94 11.97
CA ILE A 11 -1.77 21.18 12.65
C ILE A 11 -1.99 19.91 11.84
N VAL A 12 -2.06 18.78 12.52
CA VAL A 12 -2.24 17.46 11.91
C VAL A 12 -3.56 16.86 12.39
N GLU A 13 -4.37 16.40 11.47
CA GLU A 13 -5.66 15.76 11.74
C GLU A 13 -5.70 14.38 11.07
N ILE A 14 -6.47 13.46 11.66
CA ILE A 14 -6.88 12.21 11.01
C ILE A 14 -8.37 12.30 10.72
N ILE A 15 -8.74 12.09 9.47
CA ILE A 15 -10.14 12.16 9.03
C ILE A 15 -10.58 10.83 8.42
N ASP A 16 -11.89 10.63 8.42
CA ASP A 16 -12.51 9.60 7.61
C ASP A 16 -12.37 9.99 6.11
N PRO A 17 -11.82 9.11 5.25
CA PRO A 17 -11.57 9.46 3.85
C PRO A 17 -12.85 9.70 3.03
N ASP A 18 -13.99 9.12 3.43
CA ASP A 18 -15.26 9.23 2.72
C ASP A 18 -16.07 10.43 3.17
N THR A 19 -16.24 10.61 4.50
CA THR A 19 -17.05 11.70 5.06
C THR A 19 -16.27 13.00 5.22
N GLY A 20 -14.94 12.92 5.40
CA GLY A 20 -14.08 14.08 5.70
C GLY A 20 -14.18 14.57 7.14
N GLU A 21 -14.91 13.85 8.01
CA GLU A 21 -15.03 14.16 9.42
C GLU A 21 -13.79 13.75 10.19
N GLN A 22 -13.44 14.52 11.22
CA GLN A 22 -12.29 14.22 12.08
C GLN A 22 -12.59 12.99 12.93
N LEU A 23 -11.65 12.05 12.95
CA LEU A 23 -11.73 10.84 13.76
C LEU A 23 -11.15 11.07 15.18
N PRO A 24 -11.57 10.27 16.17
CA PRO A 24 -11.01 10.31 17.51
C PRO A 24 -9.51 10.02 17.53
N ASP A 25 -8.82 10.54 18.57
CA ASP A 25 -7.38 10.32 18.77
C ASP A 25 -7.02 8.83 18.80
N GLY A 26 -5.92 8.48 18.12
CA GLY A 26 -5.45 7.11 17.97
C GLY A 26 -6.13 6.30 16.88
N SER A 27 -7.16 6.84 16.21
CA SER A 27 -7.81 6.20 15.07
C SER A 27 -6.88 6.18 13.85
N THR A 28 -7.13 5.23 12.95
CA THR A 28 -6.49 5.16 11.64
C THR A 28 -7.41 5.78 10.59
N GLY A 29 -6.91 6.70 9.78
CA GLY A 29 -7.65 7.39 8.74
C GLY A 29 -6.74 8.17 7.82
N GLU A 30 -7.32 9.06 7.00
CA GLU A 30 -6.56 9.90 6.08
C GLU A 30 -5.89 11.06 6.82
N LEU A 31 -4.61 11.26 6.55
CA LEU A 31 -3.78 12.31 7.10
C LEU A 31 -4.07 13.66 6.43
N VAL A 32 -4.29 14.68 7.24
CA VAL A 32 -4.55 16.05 6.80
C VAL A 32 -3.60 17.02 7.49
N PHE A 33 -3.08 17.99 6.74
CA PHE A 33 -2.21 19.03 7.24
C PHE A 33 -2.80 20.42 7.04
N THR A 34 -2.70 21.27 8.07
CA THR A 34 -2.90 22.70 7.97
C THR A 34 -1.62 23.41 8.37
N SER A 35 -1.08 24.28 7.50
CA SER A 35 0.10 25.09 7.84
C SER A 35 -0.28 26.26 8.73
N ILE A 36 0.54 26.56 9.76
CA ILE A 36 0.31 27.65 10.70
C ILE A 36 1.18 28.86 10.34
N THR A 37 2.46 28.62 10.04
CA THR A 37 3.47 29.69 9.89
C THR A 37 3.97 29.85 8.46
N LYS A 38 3.44 29.07 7.51
CA LYS A 38 3.89 29.12 6.12
C LYS A 38 3.21 30.25 5.38
N GLU A 39 3.98 31.28 5.03
CA GLU A 39 3.48 32.46 4.29
C GLU A 39 3.41 32.19 2.79
N GLY A 40 4.46 31.60 2.22
CA GLY A 40 4.48 31.17 0.82
C GLY A 40 3.78 29.85 0.61
N PHE A 41 2.70 29.86 -0.16
CA PHE A 41 1.88 28.67 -0.47
C PHE A 41 1.32 27.97 0.80
N PRO A 42 0.51 28.66 1.62
CA PRO A 42 -0.13 28.06 2.78
C PRO A 42 -1.10 26.96 2.35
N VAL A 43 -1.17 25.89 3.15
CA VAL A 43 -2.15 24.81 2.96
C VAL A 43 -3.13 24.81 4.13
N ILE A 44 -4.42 24.67 3.84
CA ILE A 44 -5.50 24.56 4.83
C ILE A 44 -6.21 23.25 4.58
N ARG A 45 -6.23 22.39 5.59
CA ARG A 45 -6.81 21.04 5.56
C ARG A 45 -6.42 20.26 4.28
N TYR A 46 -5.11 20.29 3.96
CA TYR A 46 -4.59 19.57 2.81
C TYR A 46 -4.67 18.06 3.03
N ARG A 47 -5.48 17.40 2.23
CA ARG A 47 -5.67 15.96 2.24
C ARG A 47 -4.51 15.28 1.52
N THR A 48 -3.70 14.50 2.26
CA THR A 48 -2.53 13.83 1.67
C THR A 48 -2.87 12.56 0.90
N ARG A 49 -4.05 12.00 1.18
CA ARG A 49 -4.49 10.66 0.76
C ARG A 49 -3.71 9.52 1.43
N ASP A 50 -2.77 9.80 2.30
CA ASP A 50 -2.06 8.77 3.04
C ASP A 50 -2.87 8.33 4.26
N ILE A 51 -2.97 7.02 4.45
CA ILE A 51 -3.65 6.41 5.60
C ILE A 51 -2.63 6.19 6.70
N CYS A 52 -2.84 6.84 7.82
CA CYS A 52 -1.98 6.67 9.00
C CYS A 52 -2.75 6.90 10.31
N SER A 53 -2.07 6.84 11.44
CA SER A 53 -2.58 7.22 12.76
C SER A 53 -1.59 8.13 13.48
N LEU A 54 -2.11 8.88 14.46
CA LEU A 54 -1.32 9.77 15.29
C LEU A 54 -1.16 9.19 16.69
N ASN A 55 0.03 9.37 17.25
CA ASN A 55 0.35 8.99 18.63
C ASN A 55 0.58 10.25 19.46
N TYR A 56 -0.25 10.46 20.48
CA TYR A 56 -0.24 11.61 21.39
C TYR A 56 0.52 11.31 22.68
N GLU A 57 0.99 10.09 22.91
CA GLU A 57 1.73 9.73 24.10
C GLU A 57 3.07 10.45 24.17
N LYS A 58 3.52 10.73 25.39
CA LYS A 58 4.85 11.34 25.61
C LYS A 58 5.95 10.42 25.08
N CYS A 59 6.83 10.98 24.27
CA CYS A 59 8.00 10.24 23.78
C CYS A 59 8.99 9.96 24.92
N GLU A 60 9.64 8.82 24.88
CA GLU A 60 10.74 8.46 25.82
C GLU A 60 11.86 9.52 25.86
N CYS A 61 12.09 10.23 24.75
CA CYS A 61 13.04 11.34 24.69
C CYS A 61 12.56 12.64 25.37
N GLY A 62 11.37 12.64 25.99
CA GLY A 62 10.77 13.77 26.71
C GLY A 62 9.97 14.76 25.84
N ARG A 63 9.94 14.60 24.51
CA ARG A 63 9.13 15.47 23.64
C ARG A 63 7.64 15.18 23.79
N THR A 64 6.84 16.25 23.68
CA THR A 64 5.37 16.22 23.80
C THR A 64 4.66 16.45 22.45
N HIS A 65 5.40 16.51 21.35
CA HIS A 65 4.81 16.67 20.03
C HIS A 65 4.09 15.40 19.59
N VAL A 66 2.97 15.59 18.89
CA VAL A 66 2.26 14.49 18.22
C VAL A 66 3.22 13.79 17.25
N ARG A 67 3.21 12.48 17.29
CA ARG A 67 4.01 11.62 16.41
C ARG A 67 3.12 10.94 15.39
N MET A 68 3.57 10.92 14.16
CA MET A 68 2.88 10.24 13.07
C MET A 68 3.47 8.85 12.90
N ASN A 69 2.63 7.85 12.86
CA ASN A 69 3.02 6.49 12.48
C ASN A 69 3.36 6.42 10.99
N LYS A 70 4.08 5.40 10.58
CA LYS A 70 4.36 5.18 9.16
C LYS A 70 3.04 4.99 8.41
N PRO A 71 2.80 5.72 7.29
CA PRO A 71 1.62 5.48 6.46
C PRO A 71 1.53 4.02 6.02
N SER A 72 0.35 3.44 6.14
CA SER A 72 0.06 2.05 5.74
C SER A 72 -0.30 1.91 4.27
N GLY A 73 -0.74 2.99 3.63
CA GLY A 73 -1.14 3.05 2.23
C GLY A 73 -1.76 4.40 1.88
N ARG A 74 -2.44 4.46 0.74
CA ARG A 74 -3.16 5.64 0.27
C ARG A 74 -4.64 5.34 0.11
N SER A 75 -5.51 6.30 0.44
CA SER A 75 -6.96 6.15 0.30
C SER A 75 -7.39 6.06 -1.17
N ASP A 76 -6.67 6.76 -2.07
CA ASP A 76 -6.95 6.76 -3.51
C ASP A 76 -6.36 5.53 -4.26
N ASP A 77 -5.49 4.76 -3.62
CA ASP A 77 -4.95 3.50 -4.15
C ASP A 77 -5.66 2.26 -3.55
N MET A 78 -6.62 2.48 -2.65
CA MET A 78 -7.34 1.39 -1.97
C MET A 78 -8.27 0.66 -2.94
N LEU A 79 -8.18 -0.65 -2.93
CA LEU A 79 -9.07 -1.54 -3.67
C LEU A 79 -10.02 -2.24 -2.69
N ILE A 80 -11.31 -2.20 -2.95
CA ILE A 80 -12.28 -3.02 -2.21
C ILE A 80 -12.51 -4.30 -3.02
N ILE A 81 -12.05 -5.43 -2.50
CA ILE A 81 -12.15 -6.73 -3.17
C ILE A 81 -12.90 -7.69 -2.26
N ARG A 82 -14.06 -8.16 -2.66
CA ARG A 82 -14.96 -9.02 -1.86
C ARG A 82 -15.22 -8.46 -0.45
N GLY A 83 -15.40 -7.12 -0.34
CA GLY A 83 -15.63 -6.44 0.95
C GLY A 83 -14.38 -6.24 1.83
N VAL A 84 -13.20 -6.58 1.34
CA VAL A 84 -11.93 -6.37 2.04
C VAL A 84 -11.18 -5.21 1.43
N ASN A 85 -10.70 -4.30 2.27
CA ASN A 85 -9.84 -3.19 1.84
C ASN A 85 -8.42 -3.70 1.61
N VAL A 86 -7.94 -3.60 0.38
CA VAL A 86 -6.60 -4.03 -0.05
C VAL A 86 -5.80 -2.82 -0.52
N PHE A 87 -4.62 -2.64 0.02
CA PHE A 87 -3.68 -1.61 -0.41
C PHE A 87 -2.54 -2.23 -1.22
N PRO A 88 -2.20 -1.70 -2.41
CA PRO A 88 -1.05 -2.17 -3.19
C PRO A 88 0.26 -2.20 -2.39
N SER A 89 0.42 -1.28 -1.42
CA SER A 89 1.58 -1.26 -0.51
C SER A 89 1.72 -2.50 0.37
N GLN A 90 0.61 -3.16 0.74
CA GLN A 90 0.64 -4.42 1.50
C GLN A 90 1.21 -5.56 0.63
N ILE A 91 0.81 -5.59 -0.64
CA ILE A 91 1.30 -6.57 -1.62
C ILE A 91 2.79 -6.34 -1.87
N GLU A 92 3.18 -5.08 -2.10
CA GLU A 92 4.58 -4.71 -2.28
C GLU A 92 5.44 -5.11 -1.07
N GLY A 93 4.95 -4.89 0.15
CA GLY A 93 5.62 -5.32 1.39
C GLY A 93 5.89 -6.82 1.42
N VAL A 94 4.91 -7.64 1.00
CA VAL A 94 5.08 -9.10 0.91
C VAL A 94 6.09 -9.47 -0.18
N LEU A 95 5.99 -8.88 -1.37
CA LEU A 95 6.88 -9.20 -2.48
C LEU A 95 8.35 -8.83 -2.19
N LEU A 96 8.59 -7.78 -1.42
CA LEU A 96 9.94 -7.40 -1.00
C LEU A 96 10.63 -8.47 -0.15
N GLU A 97 9.89 -9.31 0.58
CA GLU A 97 10.46 -10.43 1.33
C GLU A 97 11.03 -11.53 0.40
N PHE A 98 10.55 -11.61 -0.85
CA PHE A 98 10.98 -12.58 -1.87
C PHE A 98 11.99 -12.02 -2.86
N ASN A 99 12.36 -10.74 -2.74
CA ASN A 99 13.28 -10.06 -3.68
C ASN A 99 14.76 -10.47 -3.50
N SER A 100 15.03 -11.63 -2.90
CA SER A 100 16.37 -12.21 -2.69
C SER A 100 16.89 -13.01 -3.89
N GLY A 101 16.43 -12.69 -5.12
CA GLY A 101 16.86 -13.35 -6.36
C GLY A 101 15.79 -14.22 -7.02
N GLU A 102 14.63 -14.43 -6.39
CA GLU A 102 13.53 -15.24 -6.95
C GLU A 102 12.63 -14.42 -7.90
N ILE A 103 12.27 -13.20 -7.48
CA ILE A 103 11.40 -12.30 -8.25
C ILE A 103 12.03 -10.91 -8.41
N THR A 104 11.46 -10.11 -9.31
CA THR A 104 11.78 -8.68 -9.45
C THR A 104 10.70 -7.84 -8.74
N PRO A 105 10.94 -6.53 -8.46
CA PRO A 105 9.93 -5.66 -7.83
C PRO A 105 8.80 -5.25 -8.78
N ASN A 106 8.70 -5.89 -9.95
CA ASN A 106 7.69 -5.56 -10.94
C ASN A 106 6.51 -6.51 -10.83
N TYR A 107 5.33 -5.92 -10.65
CA TYR A 107 4.09 -6.66 -10.56
C TYR A 107 2.91 -5.86 -11.10
N ILE A 108 1.85 -6.55 -11.47
CA ILE A 108 0.57 -5.97 -11.88
C ILE A 108 -0.54 -6.65 -11.10
N ILE A 109 -1.42 -5.85 -10.52
CA ILE A 109 -2.65 -6.27 -9.88
C ILE A 109 -3.76 -6.15 -10.92
N THR A 110 -4.49 -7.21 -11.18
CA THR A 110 -5.70 -7.19 -12.01
C THR A 110 -6.90 -7.57 -11.17
N VAL A 111 -7.89 -6.69 -11.10
CA VAL A 111 -9.17 -6.94 -10.46
C VAL A 111 -10.24 -6.98 -11.55
N ASP A 112 -11.06 -8.01 -11.54
CA ASP A 112 -12.18 -8.18 -12.47
C ASP A 112 -13.40 -8.73 -11.75
N ARG A 113 -14.56 -8.72 -12.38
CA ARG A 113 -15.79 -9.29 -11.84
C ARG A 113 -16.35 -10.35 -12.78
N VAL A 114 -16.32 -11.59 -12.33
CA VAL A 114 -16.83 -12.74 -13.06
C VAL A 114 -17.92 -13.41 -12.24
N ASN A 115 -19.12 -13.58 -12.85
CA ASN A 115 -20.28 -14.18 -12.18
C ASN A 115 -20.62 -13.53 -10.82
N ASN A 116 -20.65 -12.19 -10.78
CA ASN A 116 -20.90 -11.37 -9.57
C ASN A 116 -19.87 -11.57 -8.44
N THR A 117 -18.74 -12.17 -8.71
CA THR A 117 -17.66 -12.34 -7.74
C THR A 117 -16.40 -11.65 -8.25
N ASP A 118 -15.77 -10.85 -7.38
CA ASP A 118 -14.51 -10.22 -7.72
C ASP A 118 -13.39 -11.26 -7.83
N THR A 119 -12.66 -11.22 -8.94
CA THR A 119 -11.42 -11.98 -9.14
C THR A 119 -10.24 -11.09 -8.82
N PHE A 120 -9.20 -11.67 -8.26
CA PHE A 120 -8.00 -10.97 -7.86
C PHE A 120 -6.78 -11.74 -8.33
N ASP A 121 -6.15 -11.22 -9.38
CA ASP A 121 -4.98 -11.79 -10.02
C ASP A 121 -3.77 -10.88 -9.77
N LEU A 122 -2.63 -11.49 -9.53
CA LEU A 122 -1.35 -10.81 -9.31
C LEU A 122 -0.29 -11.44 -10.21
N ASP A 123 0.10 -10.71 -11.24
CA ASP A 123 1.22 -11.07 -12.09
C ASP A 123 2.51 -10.53 -11.48
N VAL A 124 3.46 -11.40 -11.17
CA VAL A 124 4.76 -11.05 -10.58
C VAL A 124 5.87 -11.49 -11.51
N GLU A 125 6.77 -10.58 -11.84
CA GLU A 125 7.87 -10.85 -12.77
C GLU A 125 8.98 -11.65 -12.09
N MET A 126 9.34 -12.79 -12.67
CA MET A 126 10.47 -13.60 -12.23
C MET A 126 11.81 -12.91 -12.48
N SER A 127 12.83 -13.26 -11.71
CA SER A 127 14.20 -12.92 -12.02
C SER A 127 14.74 -13.75 -13.19
N GLU A 128 15.82 -13.30 -13.84
CA GLU A 128 16.46 -14.08 -14.92
C GLU A 128 17.05 -15.41 -14.40
N SER A 129 17.52 -15.44 -13.14
CA SER A 129 17.99 -16.66 -12.49
C SER A 129 16.87 -17.66 -12.26
N MET A 130 15.72 -17.20 -11.77
CA MET A 130 14.56 -18.04 -11.51
C MET A 130 13.96 -18.61 -12.80
N PHE A 131 13.99 -17.85 -13.90
CA PHE A 131 13.47 -18.29 -15.19
C PHE A 131 14.28 -19.47 -15.79
N SER A 132 15.55 -19.60 -15.42
CA SER A 132 16.41 -20.73 -15.85
C SER A 132 16.24 -21.98 -15.00
N ASP A 133 15.48 -21.92 -13.89
CA ASP A 133 15.24 -23.03 -12.97
C ASP A 133 14.16 -24.00 -13.48
N ASP A 134 14.07 -25.15 -12.78
CA ASP A 134 13.03 -26.17 -13.06
C ASP A 134 11.63 -25.64 -12.69
N ILE A 135 10.61 -26.07 -13.44
CA ILE A 135 9.19 -25.74 -13.24
C ILE A 135 8.74 -26.04 -11.78
N LYS A 136 9.34 -27.02 -11.13
CA LYS A 136 9.03 -27.34 -9.73
C LYS A 136 9.41 -26.21 -8.78
N SER A 137 10.55 -25.57 -9.01
CA SER A 137 11.02 -24.42 -8.22
C SER A 137 10.08 -23.22 -8.38
N ILE A 138 9.62 -22.96 -9.59
CA ILE A 138 8.64 -21.91 -9.90
C ILE A 138 7.33 -22.09 -9.12
N ASN A 139 6.76 -23.29 -9.16
CA ASN A 139 5.52 -23.61 -8.45
C ASN A 139 5.66 -23.48 -6.92
N VAL A 140 6.83 -23.77 -6.37
CA VAL A 140 7.10 -23.62 -4.93
C VAL A 140 7.09 -22.15 -4.53
N VAL A 141 7.73 -21.27 -5.31
CA VAL A 141 7.77 -19.82 -5.05
C VAL A 141 6.37 -19.21 -5.20
N GLU A 142 5.64 -19.55 -6.26
CA GLU A 142 4.26 -19.09 -6.46
C GLU A 142 3.36 -19.44 -5.26
N LYS A 143 3.45 -20.67 -4.78
CA LYS A 143 2.68 -21.13 -3.62
C LYS A 143 3.05 -20.39 -2.34
N ARG A 144 4.35 -20.16 -2.08
CA ARG A 144 4.84 -19.39 -0.92
C ARG A 144 4.32 -17.97 -0.93
N ILE A 145 4.37 -17.28 -2.07
CA ILE A 145 3.84 -15.92 -2.25
C ILE A 145 2.33 -15.92 -2.01
N THR A 146 1.60 -16.87 -2.60
CA THR A 146 0.14 -17.00 -2.45
C THR A 146 -0.27 -17.18 -0.98
N GLU A 147 0.41 -18.06 -0.26
CA GLU A 147 0.14 -18.34 1.17
C GLU A 147 0.44 -17.12 2.03
N LYS A 148 1.56 -16.43 1.77
CA LYS A 148 1.93 -15.22 2.51
C LYS A 148 0.94 -14.08 2.27
N LEU A 149 0.56 -13.83 1.01
CA LEU A 149 -0.45 -12.82 0.66
C LEU A 149 -1.80 -13.14 1.31
N ARG A 150 -2.22 -14.39 1.30
CA ARG A 150 -3.46 -14.81 1.97
C ARG A 150 -3.42 -14.52 3.47
N SER A 151 -2.28 -14.75 4.12
CA SER A 151 -2.10 -14.45 5.55
C SER A 151 -2.16 -12.94 5.86
N VAL A 152 -1.61 -12.10 4.98
CA VAL A 152 -1.55 -10.64 5.19
C VAL A 152 -2.85 -9.95 4.81
N LEU A 153 -3.47 -10.35 3.70
CA LEU A 153 -4.66 -9.69 3.15
C LEU A 153 -5.98 -10.26 3.68
N GLY A 154 -5.96 -11.49 4.25
CA GLY A 154 -7.18 -12.18 4.68
C GLY A 154 -8.06 -12.67 3.54
N LEU A 155 -7.60 -12.60 2.28
CA LEU A 155 -8.34 -13.07 1.10
C LEU A 155 -7.42 -13.84 0.13
N GLY A 156 -8.04 -14.67 -0.71
CA GLY A 156 -7.31 -15.45 -1.71
C GLY A 156 -6.97 -14.62 -2.94
N VAL A 157 -5.70 -14.65 -3.32
CA VAL A 157 -5.13 -14.04 -4.53
C VAL A 157 -4.66 -15.14 -5.46
N ARG A 158 -4.87 -14.99 -6.76
CA ARG A 158 -4.25 -15.86 -7.78
C ARG A 158 -2.94 -15.22 -8.20
N VAL A 159 -1.83 -15.82 -7.83
CA VAL A 159 -0.49 -15.34 -8.18
C VAL A 159 -0.06 -16.04 -9.46
N HIS A 160 0.52 -15.30 -10.38
CA HIS A 160 1.10 -15.81 -11.62
C HIS A 160 2.54 -15.29 -11.73
N LEU A 161 3.49 -16.20 -11.82
CA LEU A 161 4.87 -15.83 -12.10
C LEU A 161 5.04 -15.67 -13.63
N VAL A 162 5.34 -14.46 -14.06
CA VAL A 162 5.49 -14.13 -15.48
C VAL A 162 6.96 -13.98 -15.88
N ASN A 163 7.23 -14.09 -17.18
CA ASN A 163 8.59 -14.06 -17.72
C ASN A 163 9.33 -12.75 -17.36
N PRO A 164 10.67 -12.80 -17.22
CA PRO A 164 11.48 -11.60 -17.07
C PRO A 164 11.20 -10.58 -18.16
N LYS A 165 11.13 -9.30 -17.80
CA LYS A 165 10.89 -8.16 -18.71
C LYS A 165 9.56 -8.19 -19.46
N SER A 166 8.59 -9.02 -19.03
CA SER A 166 7.26 -9.07 -19.64
C SER A 166 6.33 -7.95 -19.16
N ILE A 167 6.58 -7.39 -17.98
CA ILE A 167 5.83 -6.26 -17.45
C ILE A 167 6.39 -4.96 -18.02
N ALA A 168 5.52 -4.16 -18.66
CA ALA A 168 5.91 -2.89 -19.26
C ALA A 168 6.50 -1.92 -18.22
N ARG A 169 7.64 -1.34 -18.55
CA ARG A 169 8.26 -0.29 -17.72
C ARG A 169 7.60 1.05 -18.06
N SER A 170 7.17 1.79 -17.05
CA SER A 170 6.64 3.14 -17.22
C SER A 170 7.72 4.16 -16.91
N GLU A 171 7.84 5.20 -17.75
CA GLU A 171 8.61 6.39 -17.44
C GLU A 171 7.81 7.23 -16.42
N GLY A 172 8.08 7.06 -15.13
CA GLY A 172 7.36 7.73 -14.03
C GLY A 172 6.67 6.76 -13.06
N LYS A 173 5.50 7.14 -12.52
CA LYS A 173 4.74 6.25 -11.60
C LYS A 173 4.25 5.01 -12.34
N ALA A 174 4.69 3.83 -11.91
CA ALA A 174 4.22 2.57 -12.44
C ALA A 174 2.71 2.40 -12.19
N LYS A 175 1.93 2.19 -13.25
CA LYS A 175 0.52 1.83 -13.13
C LYS A 175 0.45 0.34 -12.76
N ARG A 176 0.37 0.06 -11.46
CA ARG A 176 0.41 -1.31 -10.91
C ARG A 176 -0.97 -1.95 -10.75
N VAL A 177 -2.04 -1.19 -10.97
CA VAL A 177 -3.42 -1.66 -10.79
C VAL A 177 -4.20 -1.51 -12.09
N ILE A 178 -4.85 -2.59 -12.50
CA ILE A 178 -5.79 -2.66 -13.62
C ILE A 178 -7.13 -3.14 -13.04
N ASP A 179 -8.04 -2.21 -12.80
CA ASP A 179 -9.40 -2.53 -12.41
C ASP A 179 -10.28 -2.62 -13.67
N LYS A 180 -10.75 -3.83 -13.98
CA LYS A 180 -11.61 -4.12 -15.14
C LYS A 180 -13.09 -4.17 -14.77
N ARG A 181 -13.42 -4.00 -13.49
CA ARG A 181 -14.81 -4.01 -13.05
C ARG A 181 -15.54 -2.82 -13.67
N LYS A 182 -16.65 -3.07 -14.32
CA LYS A 182 -17.58 -2.01 -14.73
C LYS A 182 -18.36 -1.60 -13.48
N ILE A 183 -18.05 -0.45 -12.93
CA ILE A 183 -18.79 0.22 -11.87
C ILE A 183 -19.90 1.04 -12.51
#